data_8c767a3209897556d770a91a9a25ff4a
#
_entry.id   8c767a3209897556d770a91a9a25ff4a
#
_cell.length_a   1.000
_cell.length_b   1.000
_cell.length_c   1.000
_cell.angle_alpha   90.00
_cell.angle_beta   90.00
_cell.angle_gamma   90.00
#
_symmetry.space_group_name_H-M   'P 1'
#
loop_
_entity.id
_entity.type
_entity.pdbx_description
1 polymer ?
#
loop_
_entity_poly.entity_id
_entity_poly.type
_entity_poly.pdbx_seq_one_letter_code
_entity_poly.pdbx_strand_id
1 'polypeptide(L)'
;DFFEQKLNDAGVHTQLIRGNEMTGVAHTFITPGGSRTFGTMLGAAYYMGPDDISVDMFRGYDLLHIEGYLVQNQDLIESICQKAKQAGLILSLDLSSFNVVSKNRTYFHHLISDYIDIVFANEGEARAFTGSFDAQEQVRHIAHMCDIAVVKLGEQGSIATMEGGRIYKCDAIHVEHVVDTTAAGDYFAAGFLHALTRGHRLKKCLQVGTVLATEAVQVMGSELPPSAWNRIKTSIHCR
;
A
#
# COMPACT_ATOMS: atom_id res chain seq x y z
N ASP A 1 1.16 -17.64 18.28
CA ASP A 1 0.61 -18.10 16.99
C ASP A 1 1.63 -17.79 15.88
N PHE A 2 1.57 -18.50 14.74
CA PHE A 2 2.58 -18.41 13.69
C PHE A 2 2.73 -16.99 13.11
N PHE A 3 1.60 -16.31 12.87
CA PHE A 3 1.58 -14.96 12.29
C PHE A 3 2.24 -13.94 13.23
N GLU A 4 1.84 -13.95 14.48
CA GLU A 4 2.40 -13.07 15.52
C GLU A 4 3.90 -13.30 15.71
N GLN A 5 4.33 -14.56 15.73
CA GLN A 5 5.75 -14.88 15.84
C GLN A 5 6.55 -14.37 14.65
N LYS A 6 6.08 -14.55 13.41
CA LYS A 6 6.74 -14.03 12.22
C LYS A 6 6.91 -12.51 12.24
N LEU A 7 5.90 -11.77 12.70
CA LEU A 7 5.99 -10.32 12.87
C LEU A 7 7.01 -9.93 13.94
N ASN A 8 6.98 -10.60 15.09
CA ASN A 8 7.92 -10.34 16.19
C ASN A 8 9.38 -10.66 15.77
N ASP A 9 9.61 -11.76 15.05
CA ASP A 9 10.92 -12.13 14.51
C ASP A 9 11.45 -11.09 13.51
N ALA A 10 10.55 -10.39 12.81
CA ALA A 10 10.87 -9.25 11.94
C ALA A 10 11.04 -7.92 12.69
N GLY A 11 10.90 -7.90 14.01
CA GLY A 11 10.99 -6.71 14.84
C GLY A 11 9.76 -5.80 14.79
N VAL A 12 8.61 -6.31 14.32
CA VAL A 12 7.36 -5.58 14.29
C VAL A 12 6.66 -5.69 15.64
N HIS A 13 6.30 -4.56 16.22
CA HIS A 13 5.47 -4.52 17.43
C HIS A 13 4.02 -4.82 17.06
N THR A 14 3.52 -5.98 17.49
CA THR A 14 2.18 -6.44 17.14
C THR A 14 1.12 -5.91 18.11
N GLN A 15 0.00 -5.43 17.56
CA GLN A 15 -1.22 -5.06 18.29
C GLN A 15 -2.38 -5.84 17.69
N LEU A 16 -2.47 -7.13 18.03
CA LEU A 16 -3.48 -8.04 17.48
C LEU A 16 -4.74 -8.05 18.36
N ILE A 17 -5.87 -7.70 17.73
CA ILE A 17 -7.18 -7.82 18.35
C ILE A 17 -7.66 -9.26 18.17
N ARG A 18 -8.03 -9.91 19.26
CA ARG A 18 -8.47 -11.31 19.27
C ARG A 18 -9.97 -11.37 19.47
N GLY A 19 -10.66 -12.03 18.52
CA GLY A 19 -12.09 -12.32 18.57
C GLY A 19 -12.37 -13.80 18.81
N ASN A 20 -13.64 -14.15 18.88
CA ASN A 20 -14.11 -15.54 19.02
C ASN A 20 -14.24 -16.26 17.68
N GLU A 21 -14.18 -15.51 16.57
CA GLU A 21 -14.35 -16.03 15.22
C GLU A 21 -13.01 -16.55 14.65
N MET A 22 -13.10 -17.40 13.64
CA MET A 22 -11.93 -17.87 12.92
C MET A 22 -11.21 -16.71 12.25
N THR A 23 -9.88 -16.79 12.20
CA THR A 23 -9.06 -15.88 11.37
C THR A 23 -9.50 -15.91 9.90
N GLY A 24 -9.47 -14.77 9.23
CA GLY A 24 -9.79 -14.67 7.81
C GLY A 24 -8.91 -15.56 6.94
N VAL A 25 -9.47 -15.98 5.81
CA VAL A 25 -8.78 -16.85 4.83
C VAL A 25 -8.97 -16.29 3.43
N ALA A 26 -7.88 -16.24 2.64
CA ALA A 26 -7.92 -15.92 1.22
C ALA A 26 -7.43 -17.13 0.42
N HIS A 27 -8.33 -17.79 -0.29
CA HIS A 27 -7.99 -18.87 -1.22
C HIS A 27 -7.63 -18.26 -2.58
N THR A 28 -6.45 -18.58 -3.08
CA THR A 28 -6.00 -18.15 -4.41
C THR A 28 -6.23 -19.27 -5.41
N PHE A 29 -7.02 -18.99 -6.45
CA PHE A 29 -7.26 -19.88 -7.58
C PHE A 29 -6.41 -19.40 -8.76
N ILE A 30 -5.52 -20.26 -9.26
CA ILE A 30 -4.65 -19.95 -10.39
C ILE A 30 -5.08 -20.79 -11.58
N THR A 31 -5.42 -20.14 -12.70
CA THR A 31 -5.75 -20.83 -13.95
C THR A 31 -4.46 -21.25 -14.70
N PRO A 32 -4.55 -22.20 -15.64
CA PRO A 32 -3.41 -22.59 -16.47
C PRO A 32 -2.74 -21.43 -17.24
N GLY A 33 -3.48 -20.34 -17.49
CA GLY A 33 -2.99 -19.11 -18.13
C GLY A 33 -2.39 -18.08 -17.14
N GLY A 34 -2.19 -18.46 -15.87
CA GLY A 34 -1.59 -17.56 -14.85
C GLY A 34 -2.54 -16.51 -14.25
N SER A 35 -3.81 -16.46 -14.68
CA SER A 35 -4.80 -15.55 -14.08
C SER A 35 -5.16 -16.01 -12.67
N ARG A 36 -5.25 -15.04 -11.76
CA ARG A 36 -5.54 -15.28 -10.34
C ARG A 36 -6.91 -14.74 -9.96
N THR A 37 -7.64 -15.52 -9.17
CA THR A 37 -8.91 -15.13 -8.55
C THR A 37 -8.84 -15.49 -7.07
N PHE A 38 -9.35 -14.61 -6.22
CA PHE A 38 -9.35 -14.80 -4.78
C PHE A 38 -10.77 -15.09 -4.28
N GLY A 39 -10.91 -16.16 -3.51
CA GLY A 39 -12.09 -16.41 -2.66
C GLY A 39 -11.74 -16.02 -1.23
N THR A 40 -12.26 -14.88 -0.76
CA THR A 40 -11.88 -14.31 0.53
C THR A 40 -13.01 -14.42 1.53
N MET A 41 -12.69 -14.90 2.74
CA MET A 41 -13.53 -14.84 3.92
C MET A 41 -12.80 -14.01 4.98
N LEU A 42 -13.39 -12.89 5.43
CA LEU A 42 -12.74 -11.95 6.34
C LEU A 42 -12.58 -12.51 7.78
N GLY A 43 -13.44 -13.46 8.17
CA GLY A 43 -13.38 -14.06 9.51
C GLY A 43 -13.46 -13.01 10.62
N ALA A 44 -12.63 -13.13 11.63
CA ALA A 44 -12.61 -12.22 12.78
C ALA A 44 -12.43 -10.74 12.39
N ALA A 45 -11.72 -10.45 11.30
CA ALA A 45 -11.53 -9.08 10.83
C ALA A 45 -12.83 -8.38 10.39
N TYR A 46 -13.86 -9.15 10.01
CA TYR A 46 -15.18 -8.60 9.67
C TYR A 46 -15.88 -7.93 10.85
N TYR A 47 -15.60 -8.43 12.07
CA TYR A 47 -16.25 -7.97 13.28
C TYR A 47 -15.51 -6.84 13.99
N MET A 48 -14.36 -6.42 13.47
CA MET A 48 -13.66 -5.25 13.99
C MET A 48 -14.51 -3.99 13.82
N GLY A 49 -14.58 -3.19 14.88
CA GLY A 49 -15.32 -1.95 14.91
C GLY A 49 -14.50 -0.77 15.46
N PRO A 50 -15.09 0.44 15.44
CA PRO A 50 -14.43 1.65 15.95
C PRO A 50 -13.93 1.56 17.39
N ASP A 51 -14.62 0.79 18.23
CA ASP A 51 -14.29 0.64 19.65
C ASP A 51 -13.05 -0.22 19.90
N ASP A 52 -12.66 -1.06 18.92
CA ASP A 52 -11.45 -1.86 19.00
C ASP A 52 -10.17 -1.06 18.81
N ILE A 53 -10.28 0.18 18.34
CA ILE A 53 -9.16 1.07 18.03
C ILE A 53 -9.11 2.19 19.07
N SER A 54 -7.97 2.37 19.72
CA SER A 54 -7.72 3.51 20.61
C SER A 54 -6.63 4.44 20.05
N VAL A 55 -6.66 5.71 20.44
CA VAL A 55 -5.62 6.70 20.08
C VAL A 55 -4.25 6.25 20.59
N ASP A 56 -4.21 5.56 21.73
CA ASP A 56 -2.97 5.09 22.33
C ASP A 56 -2.21 4.06 21.46
N MET A 57 -2.93 3.34 20.58
CA MET A 57 -2.31 2.42 19.62
C MET A 57 -1.40 3.12 18.61
N PHE A 58 -1.60 4.42 18.40
CA PHE A 58 -0.84 5.23 17.44
C PHE A 58 0.34 5.98 18.07
N ARG A 59 0.49 5.95 19.39
CA ARG A 59 1.57 6.65 20.07
C ARG A 59 2.95 6.09 19.74
N GLY A 60 3.89 6.96 19.42
CA GLY A 60 5.26 6.60 19.07
C GLY A 60 5.47 6.20 17.61
N TYR A 61 4.44 6.38 16.78
CA TYR A 61 4.53 6.23 15.32
C TYR A 61 4.41 7.59 14.64
N ASP A 62 5.05 7.74 13.48
CA ASP A 62 5.03 8.96 12.68
C ASP A 62 4.05 8.86 11.49
N LEU A 63 3.77 7.63 11.05
CA LEU A 63 2.97 7.36 9.87
C LEU A 63 2.11 6.11 10.05
N LEU A 64 0.89 6.17 9.54
CA LEU A 64 -0.01 5.04 9.39
C LEU A 64 -0.21 4.74 7.91
N HIS A 65 0.03 3.49 7.50
CA HIS A 65 -0.33 3.00 6.17
C HIS A 65 -1.59 2.14 6.25
N ILE A 66 -2.55 2.44 5.37
CA ILE A 66 -3.89 1.83 5.35
C ILE A 66 -4.10 1.14 4.01
N GLU A 67 -4.62 -0.08 4.03
CA GLU A 67 -5.07 -0.79 2.85
C GLU A 67 -6.52 -0.42 2.49
N GLY A 68 -6.76 -0.08 1.24
CA GLY A 68 -8.05 0.38 0.73
C GLY A 68 -9.17 -0.67 0.84
N TYR A 69 -8.84 -1.94 1.08
CA TYR A 69 -9.83 -2.96 1.38
C TYR A 69 -10.67 -2.63 2.61
N LEU A 70 -10.15 -1.83 3.55
CA LEU A 70 -10.85 -1.42 4.76
C LEU A 70 -12.06 -0.51 4.48
N VAL A 71 -12.18 0.12 3.31
CA VAL A 71 -13.36 0.95 2.95
C VAL A 71 -14.68 0.16 2.92
N GLN A 72 -14.61 -1.16 2.96
CA GLN A 72 -15.78 -2.02 3.12
C GLN A 72 -16.41 -1.90 4.53
N ASN A 73 -15.65 -1.42 5.51
CA ASN A 73 -16.11 -1.05 6.85
C ASN A 73 -15.83 0.44 7.08
N GLN A 74 -16.75 1.29 6.60
CA GLN A 74 -16.59 2.74 6.57
C GLN A 74 -16.43 3.33 7.97
N ASP A 75 -17.22 2.84 8.94
CA ASP A 75 -17.16 3.32 10.33
C ASP A 75 -15.78 3.03 10.96
N LEU A 76 -15.22 1.85 10.68
CA LEU A 76 -13.91 1.46 11.19
C LEU A 76 -12.80 2.32 10.58
N ILE A 77 -12.73 2.42 9.24
CA ILE A 77 -11.64 3.16 8.59
C ILE A 77 -11.68 4.65 8.94
N GLU A 78 -12.87 5.23 9.05
CA GLU A 78 -13.02 6.64 9.43
C GLU A 78 -12.57 6.87 10.88
N SER A 79 -12.95 5.99 11.80
CA SER A 79 -12.47 6.02 13.18
C SER A 79 -10.95 5.88 13.28
N ILE A 80 -10.35 5.00 12.48
CA ILE A 80 -8.89 4.84 12.38
C ILE A 80 -8.25 6.16 11.93
N CYS A 81 -8.75 6.76 10.84
CA CYS A 81 -8.21 8.02 10.31
C CYS A 81 -8.32 9.15 11.32
N GLN A 82 -9.48 9.34 11.95
CA GLN A 82 -9.70 10.36 12.96
C GLN A 82 -8.75 10.21 14.16
N LYS A 83 -8.63 9.00 14.70
CA LYS A 83 -7.76 8.71 15.84
C LYS A 83 -6.28 8.85 15.51
N ALA A 84 -5.86 8.44 14.31
CA ALA A 84 -4.49 8.61 13.84
C ALA A 84 -4.14 10.09 13.61
N LYS A 85 -5.06 10.89 13.04
CA LYS A 85 -4.89 12.35 12.93
C LYS A 85 -4.84 13.02 14.31
N GLN A 86 -5.68 12.59 15.24
CA GLN A 86 -5.61 13.07 16.64
C GLN A 86 -4.25 12.78 17.29
N ALA A 87 -3.63 11.65 16.96
CA ALA A 87 -2.28 11.29 17.41
C ALA A 87 -1.16 12.02 16.63
N GLY A 88 -1.49 12.79 15.57
CA GLY A 88 -0.53 13.56 14.78
C GLY A 88 0.18 12.78 13.69
N LEU A 89 -0.35 11.64 13.25
CA LEU A 89 0.28 10.81 12.23
C LEU A 89 0.04 11.34 10.81
N ILE A 90 1.01 11.07 9.94
CA ILE A 90 0.84 11.12 8.48
C ILE A 90 0.05 9.88 8.05
N LEU A 91 -1.01 10.05 7.26
CA LEU A 91 -1.83 8.94 6.78
C LEU A 91 -1.54 8.62 5.32
N SER A 92 -1.22 7.37 5.06
CA SER A 92 -0.95 6.83 3.75
C SER A 92 -2.00 5.77 3.40
N LEU A 93 -2.54 5.79 2.18
CA LEU A 93 -3.55 4.86 1.69
C LEU A 93 -3.11 4.24 0.37
N ASP A 94 -3.11 2.91 0.27
CA ASP A 94 -3.12 2.22 -1.04
C ASP A 94 -4.57 1.96 -1.46
N LEU A 95 -4.93 2.22 -2.72
CA LEU A 95 -6.28 2.00 -3.23
C LEU A 95 -6.63 0.50 -3.37
N SER A 96 -5.64 -0.37 -3.31
CA SER A 96 -5.66 -1.83 -3.17
C SER A 96 -6.32 -2.61 -4.31
N SER A 97 -7.41 -2.16 -4.92
CA SER A 97 -8.10 -2.92 -5.97
C SER A 97 -9.02 -2.06 -6.82
N PHE A 98 -8.93 -2.23 -8.15
CA PHE A 98 -9.85 -1.63 -9.12
C PHE A 98 -11.32 -1.85 -8.76
N ASN A 99 -11.68 -3.07 -8.35
CA ASN A 99 -13.07 -3.41 -8.02
C ASN A 99 -13.55 -2.68 -6.76
N VAL A 100 -12.68 -2.53 -5.76
CA VAL A 100 -12.98 -1.81 -4.51
C VAL A 100 -13.15 -0.33 -4.80
N VAL A 101 -12.24 0.25 -5.58
CA VAL A 101 -12.30 1.67 -5.99
C VAL A 101 -13.58 1.95 -6.79
N SER A 102 -13.90 1.12 -7.79
CA SER A 102 -15.09 1.31 -8.65
C SER A 102 -16.39 1.32 -7.84
N LYS A 103 -16.49 0.47 -6.83
CA LYS A 103 -17.69 0.36 -5.97
C LYS A 103 -17.79 1.48 -4.93
N ASN A 104 -16.66 2.03 -4.48
CA ASN A 104 -16.60 2.96 -3.36
C ASN A 104 -16.01 4.32 -3.75
N ARG A 105 -16.03 4.69 -5.04
CA ARG A 105 -15.35 5.88 -5.56
C ARG A 105 -15.67 7.16 -4.77
N THR A 106 -16.94 7.42 -4.53
CA THR A 106 -17.39 8.62 -3.78
C THR A 106 -16.84 8.63 -2.36
N TYR A 107 -16.82 7.48 -1.71
CA TYR A 107 -16.28 7.37 -0.36
C TYR A 107 -14.75 7.54 -0.33
N PHE A 108 -14.03 7.01 -1.32
CA PHE A 108 -12.59 7.27 -1.44
C PHE A 108 -12.30 8.76 -1.64
N HIS A 109 -13.11 9.50 -2.43
CA HIS A 109 -12.95 10.94 -2.57
C HIS A 109 -13.08 11.64 -1.20
N HIS A 110 -14.13 11.34 -0.43
CA HIS A 110 -14.30 11.85 0.92
C HIS A 110 -13.12 11.52 1.82
N LEU A 111 -12.76 10.24 1.91
CA LEU A 111 -11.70 9.77 2.80
C LEU A 111 -10.34 10.43 2.48
N ILE A 112 -9.99 10.53 1.19
CA ILE A 112 -8.72 11.12 0.76
C ILE A 112 -8.71 12.61 1.07
N SER A 113 -9.74 13.35 0.71
CA SER A 113 -9.78 14.79 0.92
C SER A 113 -9.76 15.19 2.39
N ASP A 114 -10.35 14.37 3.27
CA ASP A 114 -10.50 14.73 4.67
C ASP A 114 -9.35 14.26 5.56
N TYR A 115 -8.68 13.14 5.17
CA TYR A 115 -7.75 12.48 6.09
C TYR A 115 -6.40 12.09 5.50
N ILE A 116 -6.30 11.78 4.20
CA ILE A 116 -5.14 11.10 3.64
C ILE A 116 -4.11 12.07 3.09
N ASP A 117 -2.86 11.92 3.54
CA ASP A 117 -1.74 12.75 3.09
C ASP A 117 -1.02 12.11 1.88
N ILE A 118 -1.00 10.77 1.78
CA ILE A 118 -0.27 10.05 0.73
C ILE A 118 -1.17 8.99 0.11
N VAL A 119 -1.31 8.99 -1.22
CA VAL A 119 -2.11 7.99 -1.95
C VAL A 119 -1.21 7.18 -2.87
N PHE A 120 -1.32 5.85 -2.78
CA PHE A 120 -0.78 4.90 -3.73
C PHE A 120 -1.89 4.28 -4.56
N ALA A 121 -1.65 4.16 -5.88
CA ALA A 121 -2.54 3.46 -6.78
C ALA A 121 -1.72 2.76 -7.87
N ASN A 122 -2.23 1.65 -8.43
CA ASN A 122 -1.77 1.23 -9.74
C ASN A 122 -2.58 1.95 -10.84
N GLU A 123 -2.17 1.79 -12.09
CA GLU A 123 -2.81 2.45 -13.23
C GLU A 123 -4.33 2.15 -13.34
N GLY A 124 -4.73 0.90 -13.07
CA GLY A 124 -6.13 0.48 -13.09
C GLY A 124 -6.95 1.12 -11.97
N GLU A 125 -6.42 1.16 -10.77
CA GLU A 125 -7.02 1.81 -9.60
C GLU A 125 -7.12 3.31 -9.80
N ALA A 126 -6.04 3.95 -10.26
CA ALA A 126 -6.02 5.37 -10.56
C ALA A 126 -7.04 5.74 -11.65
N ARG A 127 -7.17 4.90 -12.69
CA ARG A 127 -8.20 5.05 -13.71
C ARG A 127 -9.61 4.91 -13.14
N ALA A 128 -9.87 3.91 -12.31
CA ALA A 128 -11.18 3.74 -11.67
C ALA A 128 -11.55 4.94 -10.80
N PHE A 129 -10.55 5.52 -10.12
CA PHE A 129 -10.73 6.65 -9.24
C PHE A 129 -10.92 7.97 -10.00
N THR A 130 -10.08 8.27 -11.00
CA THR A 130 -10.06 9.55 -11.72
C THR A 130 -10.93 9.58 -12.96
N GLY A 131 -11.13 8.43 -13.61
CA GLY A 131 -11.76 8.32 -14.92
C GLY A 131 -10.81 8.59 -16.10
N SER A 132 -9.57 9.03 -15.87
CA SER A 132 -8.58 9.30 -16.92
C SER A 132 -7.80 8.04 -17.30
N PHE A 133 -7.34 7.99 -18.55
CA PHE A 133 -6.43 6.97 -19.08
C PHE A 133 -4.97 7.46 -19.12
N ASP A 134 -4.74 8.75 -18.94
CA ASP A 134 -3.40 9.34 -18.93
C ASP A 134 -2.84 9.33 -17.50
N ALA A 135 -1.70 8.68 -17.32
CA ALA A 135 -1.08 8.52 -16.01
C ALA A 135 -0.68 9.86 -15.36
N GLN A 136 -0.30 10.87 -16.17
CA GLN A 136 0.05 12.17 -15.64
C GLN A 136 -1.19 12.94 -15.17
N GLU A 137 -2.32 12.80 -15.88
CA GLU A 137 -3.60 13.35 -15.42
C GLU A 137 -4.08 12.63 -14.16
N GLN A 138 -3.96 11.29 -14.11
CA GLN A 138 -4.30 10.51 -12.92
C GLN A 138 -3.56 10.99 -11.68
N VAL A 139 -2.22 11.05 -11.74
CA VAL A 139 -1.41 11.43 -10.59
C VAL A 139 -1.65 12.89 -10.15
N ARG A 140 -1.90 13.81 -11.11
CA ARG A 140 -2.26 15.20 -10.78
C ARG A 140 -3.64 15.30 -10.13
N HIS A 141 -4.63 14.58 -10.66
CA HIS A 141 -5.97 14.55 -10.10
C HIS A 141 -5.96 14.08 -8.65
N ILE A 142 -5.24 12.99 -8.35
CA ILE A 142 -5.11 12.49 -6.98
C ILE A 142 -4.39 13.51 -6.10
N ALA A 143 -3.31 14.14 -6.58
CA ALA A 143 -2.53 15.13 -5.84
C ALA A 143 -3.27 16.45 -5.54
N HIS A 144 -4.43 16.71 -6.15
CA HIS A 144 -5.29 17.83 -5.75
C HIS A 144 -6.04 17.56 -4.43
N MET A 145 -6.02 16.32 -3.94
CA MET A 145 -6.76 15.91 -2.74
C MET A 145 -5.85 15.42 -1.61
N CYS A 146 -4.54 15.30 -1.85
CA CYS A 146 -3.57 14.84 -0.88
C CYS A 146 -2.19 15.47 -1.13
N ASP A 147 -1.28 15.38 -0.17
CA ASP A 147 0.05 15.97 -0.28
C ASP A 147 0.92 15.25 -1.33
N ILE A 148 0.84 13.92 -1.39
CA ILE A 148 1.65 13.10 -2.29
C ILE A 148 0.76 12.06 -2.98
N ALA A 149 0.76 12.07 -4.31
CA ALA A 149 0.16 11.03 -5.13
C ALA A 149 1.22 10.19 -5.83
N VAL A 150 1.02 8.87 -5.84
CA VAL A 150 1.91 7.89 -6.48
C VAL A 150 1.09 6.96 -7.35
N VAL A 151 1.49 6.82 -8.64
CA VAL A 151 0.87 5.87 -9.57
C VAL A 151 1.91 4.87 -10.06
N LYS A 152 1.66 3.59 -9.79
CA LYS A 152 2.47 2.44 -10.21
C LYS A 152 2.04 2.01 -11.61
N LEU A 153 2.96 1.95 -12.57
CA LEU A 153 2.71 1.72 -14.02
C LEU A 153 3.25 0.35 -14.48
N GLY A 154 3.41 -0.60 -13.57
CA GLY A 154 3.95 -1.93 -13.88
C GLY A 154 5.35 -1.85 -14.52
N GLU A 155 5.51 -2.43 -15.69
CA GLU A 155 6.78 -2.47 -16.43
C GLU A 155 7.25 -1.08 -16.92
N GLN A 156 6.38 -0.07 -16.92
CA GLN A 156 6.73 1.30 -17.24
C GLN A 156 7.26 2.09 -16.03
N GLY A 157 7.32 1.45 -14.86
CA GLY A 157 7.83 2.05 -13.63
C GLY A 157 6.77 2.73 -12.77
N SER A 158 7.04 3.96 -12.36
CA SER A 158 6.14 4.69 -11.46
C SER A 158 6.32 6.20 -11.58
N ILE A 159 5.28 6.94 -11.24
CA ILE A 159 5.29 8.40 -11.19
C ILE A 159 4.75 8.88 -9.83
N ALA A 160 5.24 10.03 -9.38
CA ALA A 160 4.72 10.71 -8.20
C ALA A 160 4.77 12.22 -8.36
N THR A 161 3.84 12.91 -7.71
CA THR A 161 3.83 14.36 -7.62
C THR A 161 3.24 14.82 -6.29
N MET A 162 3.48 16.08 -5.95
CA MET A 162 2.77 16.84 -4.93
C MET A 162 1.82 17.81 -5.62
N GLU A 163 0.84 18.36 -4.90
CA GLU A 163 -0.08 19.37 -5.46
C GLU A 163 0.69 20.52 -6.14
N GLY A 164 0.28 20.86 -7.36
CA GLY A 164 0.93 21.91 -8.17
C GLY A 164 2.40 21.65 -8.52
N GLY A 165 2.96 20.52 -8.10
CA GLY A 165 4.36 20.16 -8.28
C GLY A 165 4.66 19.53 -9.64
N ARG A 166 5.98 19.37 -9.90
CA ARG A 166 6.42 18.59 -11.05
C ARG A 166 6.21 17.10 -10.82
N ILE A 167 5.94 16.36 -11.89
CA ILE A 167 5.90 14.90 -11.87
C ILE A 167 7.33 14.35 -11.87
N TYR A 168 7.61 13.48 -10.92
CA TYR A 168 8.83 12.67 -10.89
C TYR A 168 8.51 11.30 -11.49
N LYS A 169 9.42 10.79 -12.30
CA LYS A 169 9.32 9.45 -12.89
C LYS A 169 10.49 8.60 -12.46
N CYS A 170 10.22 7.31 -12.22
CA CYS A 170 11.21 6.26 -12.07
C CYS A 170 10.84 5.12 -13.00
N ASP A 171 11.75 4.77 -13.92
CA ASP A 171 11.56 3.64 -14.80
C ASP A 171 11.67 2.32 -14.01
N ALA A 172 10.97 1.28 -14.46
CA ALA A 172 11.08 -0.05 -13.87
C ALA A 172 12.50 -0.61 -14.06
N ILE A 173 12.92 -1.46 -13.14
CA ILE A 173 14.14 -2.25 -13.31
C ILE A 173 13.73 -3.50 -14.09
N HIS A 174 14.39 -3.75 -15.21
CA HIS A 174 14.12 -4.92 -16.05
C HIS A 174 14.42 -6.21 -15.28
N VAL A 175 13.50 -7.16 -15.36
CA VAL A 175 13.66 -8.53 -14.86
C VAL A 175 13.44 -9.51 -16.02
N GLU A 176 14.26 -10.57 -16.09
CA GLU A 176 14.12 -11.57 -17.16
C GLU A 176 12.83 -12.38 -17.03
N HIS A 177 12.44 -12.70 -15.78
CA HIS A 177 11.26 -13.50 -15.49
C HIS A 177 10.51 -12.96 -14.29
N VAL A 178 9.25 -12.54 -14.52
CA VAL A 178 8.29 -12.26 -13.46
C VAL A 178 7.69 -13.60 -13.01
N VAL A 179 7.90 -13.96 -11.74
CA VAL A 179 7.42 -15.21 -11.15
C VAL A 179 6.02 -15.02 -10.58
N ASP A 180 5.85 -13.99 -9.76
CA ASP A 180 4.59 -13.66 -9.09
C ASP A 180 4.53 -12.17 -8.76
N THR A 181 3.41 -11.52 -9.05
CA THR A 181 3.21 -10.10 -8.75
C THR A 181 2.55 -9.85 -7.40
N THR A 182 2.33 -10.91 -6.60
CA THR A 182 1.78 -10.80 -5.25
C THR A 182 2.70 -9.95 -4.38
N ALA A 183 2.12 -9.07 -3.58
CA ALA A 183 2.81 -8.14 -2.69
C ALA A 183 3.77 -7.12 -3.35
N ALA A 184 3.87 -7.07 -4.69
CA ALA A 184 4.72 -6.08 -5.36
C ALA A 184 4.34 -4.63 -5.00
N GLY A 185 3.03 -4.35 -4.89
CA GLY A 185 2.50 -3.07 -4.43
C GLY A 185 2.90 -2.74 -3.00
N ASP A 186 2.79 -3.72 -2.10
CA ASP A 186 3.10 -3.59 -0.67
C ASP A 186 4.59 -3.30 -0.47
N TYR A 187 5.46 -4.07 -1.17
CA TYR A 187 6.91 -3.82 -1.16
C TYR A 187 7.28 -2.46 -1.75
N PHE A 188 6.59 -2.04 -2.81
CA PHE A 188 6.80 -0.71 -3.37
C PHE A 188 6.45 0.38 -2.35
N ALA A 189 5.25 0.31 -1.74
CA ALA A 189 4.81 1.25 -0.73
C ALA A 189 5.75 1.27 0.48
N ALA A 190 6.15 0.09 0.98
CA ALA A 190 7.10 -0.03 2.08
C ALA A 190 8.44 0.64 1.77
N GLY A 191 9.01 0.41 0.58
CA GLY A 191 10.26 1.04 0.14
C GLY A 191 10.14 2.55 -0.02
N PHE A 192 9.05 3.01 -0.61
CA PHE A 192 8.77 4.43 -0.79
C PHE A 192 8.65 5.14 0.56
N LEU A 193 7.80 4.62 1.47
CA LEU A 193 7.57 5.19 2.79
C LEU A 193 8.83 5.14 3.67
N HIS A 194 9.63 4.06 3.58
CA HIS A 194 10.91 3.97 4.24
C HIS A 194 11.86 5.11 3.84
N ALA A 195 11.94 5.43 2.55
CA ALA A 195 12.78 6.53 2.09
C ALA A 195 12.19 7.90 2.49
N LEU A 196 10.85 8.04 2.40
CA LEU A 196 10.16 9.28 2.73
C LEU A 196 10.35 9.66 4.21
N THR A 197 10.15 8.71 5.12
CA THR A 197 10.33 8.92 6.57
C THR A 197 11.79 9.23 6.98
N ARG A 198 12.76 8.97 6.08
CA ARG A 198 14.16 9.39 6.22
C ARG A 198 14.46 10.74 5.58
N GLY A 199 13.46 11.47 5.10
CA GLY A 199 13.59 12.81 4.53
C GLY A 199 14.11 12.83 3.09
N HIS A 200 14.07 11.70 2.36
CA HIS A 200 14.47 11.69 0.97
C HIS A 200 13.43 12.35 0.05
N ARG A 201 13.88 12.89 -1.08
CA ARG A 201 13.01 13.48 -2.10
C ARG A 201 12.24 12.41 -2.85
N LEU A 202 11.08 12.76 -3.44
CA LEU A 202 10.17 11.83 -4.15
C LEU A 202 10.87 10.93 -5.17
N LYS A 203 11.85 11.47 -5.93
CA LYS A 203 12.62 10.67 -6.90
C LYS A 203 13.35 9.49 -6.23
N LYS A 204 13.97 9.72 -5.08
CA LYS A 204 14.64 8.64 -4.31
C LYS A 204 13.62 7.68 -3.70
N CYS A 205 12.48 8.18 -3.23
CA CYS A 205 11.40 7.33 -2.71
C CYS A 205 10.88 6.38 -3.80
N LEU A 206 10.63 6.88 -5.01
CA LEU A 206 10.25 6.04 -6.16
C LEU A 206 11.33 4.98 -6.47
N GLN A 207 12.61 5.35 -6.45
CA GLN A 207 13.73 4.42 -6.72
C GLN A 207 13.77 3.29 -5.68
N VAL A 208 13.63 3.62 -4.40
CA VAL A 208 13.64 2.61 -3.32
C VAL A 208 12.43 1.70 -3.44
N GLY A 209 11.24 2.25 -3.65
CA GLY A 209 10.02 1.46 -3.90
C GLY A 209 10.19 0.52 -5.10
N THR A 210 10.74 1.02 -6.21
CA THR A 210 11.00 0.21 -7.42
C THR A 210 11.96 -0.95 -7.12
N VAL A 211 13.04 -0.73 -6.37
CA VAL A 211 14.00 -1.79 -6.00
C VAL A 211 13.30 -2.90 -5.23
N LEU A 212 12.50 -2.56 -4.22
CA LEU A 212 11.79 -3.57 -3.41
C LEU A 212 10.76 -4.34 -4.24
N ALA A 213 9.95 -3.63 -5.03
CA ALA A 213 8.97 -4.26 -5.91
C ALA A 213 9.62 -5.20 -6.95
N THR A 214 10.79 -4.80 -7.50
CA THR A 214 11.55 -5.61 -8.45
C THR A 214 12.01 -6.94 -7.82
N GLU A 215 12.46 -6.94 -6.58
CA GLU A 215 12.82 -8.17 -5.89
C GLU A 215 11.59 -9.03 -5.57
N ALA A 216 10.46 -8.39 -5.23
CA ALA A 216 9.21 -9.11 -4.91
C ALA A 216 8.68 -9.90 -6.12
N VAL A 217 8.69 -9.34 -7.32
CA VAL A 217 8.14 -10.02 -8.50
C VAL A 217 8.96 -11.21 -8.98
N GLN A 218 10.14 -11.45 -8.44
CA GLN A 218 11.03 -12.56 -8.79
C GLN A 218 10.88 -13.79 -7.87
N VAL A 219 10.00 -13.72 -6.89
CA VAL A 219 9.74 -14.83 -5.96
C VAL A 219 8.26 -15.23 -5.97
N MET A 220 7.98 -16.47 -5.59
CA MET A 220 6.61 -16.95 -5.40
C MET A 220 6.12 -16.53 -4.01
N GLY A 221 4.93 -15.93 -3.94
CA GLY A 221 4.33 -15.46 -2.70
C GLY A 221 4.90 -14.12 -2.21
N SER A 222 4.78 -13.86 -0.91
CA SER A 222 5.09 -12.56 -0.32
C SER A 222 6.35 -12.54 0.58
N GLU A 223 7.05 -13.65 0.75
CA GLU A 223 8.24 -13.72 1.61
C GLU A 223 9.52 -13.67 0.79
N LEU A 224 10.30 -12.58 0.94
CA LEU A 224 11.60 -12.44 0.28
C LEU A 224 12.69 -13.28 0.99
N PRO A 225 13.50 -14.03 0.23
CA PRO A 225 14.63 -14.76 0.80
C PRO A 225 15.73 -13.79 1.27
N PRO A 226 16.63 -14.25 2.19
CA PRO A 226 17.73 -13.41 2.69
C PRO A 226 18.64 -12.85 1.58
N SER A 227 18.81 -13.57 0.47
CA SER A 227 19.60 -13.12 -0.69
C SER A 227 18.97 -11.89 -1.36
N ALA A 228 17.63 -11.81 -1.48
CA ALA A 228 16.93 -10.66 -2.01
C ALA A 228 17.12 -9.44 -1.10
N TRP A 229 17.01 -9.61 0.22
CA TRP A 229 17.27 -8.55 1.18
C TRP A 229 18.70 -8.00 1.10
N ASN A 230 19.69 -8.85 0.84
CA ASN A 230 21.09 -8.42 0.65
C ASN A 230 21.22 -7.56 -0.63
N ARG A 231 20.57 -7.95 -1.74
CA ARG A 231 20.55 -7.15 -2.98
C ARG A 231 19.87 -5.80 -2.78
N ILE A 232 18.71 -5.78 -2.07
CA ILE A 232 17.98 -4.55 -1.73
C ILE A 232 18.90 -3.60 -0.96
N LYS A 233 19.51 -4.07 0.14
CA LYS A 233 20.38 -3.25 0.98
C LYS A 233 21.53 -2.63 0.17
N THR A 234 22.21 -3.43 -0.66
CA THR A 234 23.27 -2.95 -1.54
C THR A 234 22.76 -1.87 -2.52
N SER A 235 21.62 -2.12 -3.18
CA SER A 235 21.05 -1.21 -4.19
C SER A 235 20.58 0.12 -3.62
N ILE A 236 20.07 0.13 -2.39
CA ILE A 236 19.59 1.35 -1.73
C ILE A 236 20.77 2.25 -1.29
N HIS A 237 21.87 1.66 -0.83
CA HIS A 237 23.05 2.42 -0.38
C HIS A 237 23.90 2.96 -1.55
N CYS A 238 23.88 2.30 -2.69
CA CYS A 238 24.67 2.70 -3.88
C CYS A 238 23.98 3.74 -4.79
N ARG A 239 22.76 4.12 -4.50
CA ARG A 239 21.95 5.07 -5.29
C ARG A 239 21.45 6.20 -4.40
#